data_2c7a70889fe7d1b9e1359f5b97e97563
#
_entry.id   2c7a70889fe7d1b9e1359f5b97e97563
#
_cell.length_a   1.000
_cell.length_b   1.000
_cell.length_c   1.000
_cell.angle_alpha   90.00
_cell.angle_beta   90.00
_cell.angle_gamma   90.00
#
_symmetry.space_group_name_H-M   'P 1'
#
loop_
_entity.id
_entity.type
_entity.pdbx_description
1 polymer ?
#
loop_
_entity_poly.entity_id
_entity_poly.type
_entity_poly.pdbx_seq_one_letter_code
_entity_poly.pdbx_strand_id
1 'polypeptide(L)'
;MDASEPISEQDLRIITMAEEAGKAMVIVMNKWDLVDEDRRDQLDREIDRHLDQVEWAQRVNVAAKTGWHRDRLAPALRTAIDSWEKRVPTSKLNSFLGALIGATPPPVRGGKQPKIYYATQAGIAPPKFVVFSSGWIEASYRRFIERRLREEFTFPGTPVQVAVRVKERDKN
;
A
#
# COMPACT_ATOMS: atom_id res chain seq x y z
N MET A 1 -13.07 -12.65 -6.33
CA MET A 1 -12.52 -13.99 -6.04
C MET A 1 -13.63 -14.87 -5.52
N ASP A 2 -13.58 -16.16 -5.77
CA ASP A 2 -14.50 -17.15 -5.23
C ASP A 2 -14.00 -17.61 -3.85
N ALA A 3 -14.73 -17.29 -2.78
CA ALA A 3 -14.31 -17.64 -1.42
C ALA A 3 -14.47 -19.13 -1.09
N SER A 4 -15.32 -19.86 -1.84
CA SER A 4 -15.53 -21.29 -1.64
C SER A 4 -14.40 -22.18 -2.21
N GLU A 5 -13.55 -21.60 -3.06
CA GLU A 5 -12.41 -22.26 -3.70
C GLU A 5 -11.08 -21.69 -3.21
N PRO A 6 -9.97 -22.44 -3.29
CA PRO A 6 -8.63 -21.92 -2.98
C PRO A 6 -8.29 -20.71 -3.85
N ILE A 7 -7.53 -19.76 -3.27
CA ILE A 7 -7.02 -18.60 -4.03
C ILE A 7 -6.16 -19.11 -5.20
N SER A 8 -6.58 -18.78 -6.41
CA SER A 8 -5.92 -19.25 -7.63
C SER A 8 -4.72 -18.35 -8.02
N GLU A 9 -3.78 -18.91 -8.79
CA GLU A 9 -2.70 -18.13 -9.39
C GLU A 9 -3.23 -17.00 -10.28
N GLN A 10 -4.38 -17.20 -10.93
CA GLN A 10 -5.02 -16.19 -11.75
C GLN A 10 -5.54 -15.01 -10.91
N ASP A 11 -6.11 -15.28 -9.73
CA ASP A 11 -6.51 -14.23 -8.79
C ASP A 11 -5.31 -13.39 -8.36
N LEU A 12 -4.22 -14.05 -7.96
CA LEU A 12 -2.98 -13.39 -7.55
C LEU A 12 -2.37 -12.55 -8.67
N ARG A 13 -2.39 -13.07 -9.90
CA ARG A 13 -1.91 -12.34 -11.07
C ARG A 13 -2.72 -11.05 -11.33
N ILE A 14 -4.05 -11.11 -11.20
CA ILE A 14 -4.91 -9.93 -11.38
C ILE A 14 -4.63 -8.89 -10.28
N ILE A 15 -4.47 -9.33 -9.04
CA ILE A 15 -4.12 -8.46 -7.91
C ILE A 15 -2.78 -7.76 -8.17
N THR A 16 -1.76 -8.52 -8.55
CA THR A 16 -0.43 -7.97 -8.86
C THR A 16 -0.49 -6.96 -10.01
N MET A 17 -1.21 -7.28 -11.09
CA MET A 17 -1.39 -6.34 -12.21
C MET A 17 -2.08 -5.04 -11.80
N ALA A 18 -3.08 -5.09 -10.92
CA ALA A 18 -3.77 -3.91 -10.41
C ALA A 18 -2.87 -3.06 -9.50
N GLU A 19 -2.06 -3.72 -8.65
CA GLU A 19 -1.07 -3.06 -7.79
C GLU A 19 0.01 -2.37 -8.62
N GLU A 20 0.62 -3.07 -9.57
CA GLU A 20 1.65 -2.52 -10.47
C GLU A 20 1.12 -1.36 -11.30
N ALA A 21 -0.14 -1.44 -11.74
CA ALA A 21 -0.82 -0.35 -12.44
C ALA A 21 -1.20 0.82 -11.51
N GLY A 22 -0.93 0.72 -10.21
CA GLY A 22 -1.23 1.76 -9.23
C GLY A 22 -2.73 2.01 -9.04
N LYS A 23 -3.57 0.99 -9.19
CA LYS A 23 -5.02 1.14 -9.07
C LYS A 23 -5.48 1.01 -7.63
N ALA A 24 -6.48 1.82 -7.25
CA ALA A 24 -7.24 1.57 -6.04
C ALA A 24 -7.94 0.21 -6.15
N MET A 25 -7.97 -0.53 -5.03
CA MET A 25 -8.41 -1.92 -5.03
C MET A 25 -9.29 -2.24 -3.83
N VAL A 26 -10.35 -2.99 -4.10
CA VAL A 26 -11.15 -3.69 -3.08
C VAL A 26 -11.19 -5.17 -3.47
N ILE A 27 -10.81 -6.04 -2.56
CA ILE A 27 -10.85 -7.48 -2.77
C ILE A 27 -12.22 -7.98 -2.32
N VAL A 28 -12.98 -8.51 -3.26
CA VAL A 28 -14.32 -9.05 -3.01
C VAL A 28 -14.24 -10.56 -2.92
N MET A 29 -14.54 -11.10 -1.73
CA MET A 29 -14.68 -12.54 -1.46
C MET A 29 -16.15 -12.93 -1.68
N ASN A 30 -16.45 -13.39 -2.88
CA ASN A 30 -17.81 -13.77 -3.27
C ASN A 30 -18.13 -15.22 -2.92
N LYS A 31 -19.41 -15.59 -2.99
CA LYS A 31 -19.97 -16.88 -2.61
C LYS A 31 -19.77 -17.22 -1.11
N TRP A 32 -19.81 -16.21 -0.27
CA TRP A 32 -19.62 -16.37 1.17
C TRP A 32 -20.67 -17.27 1.81
N ASP A 33 -21.84 -17.43 1.17
CA ASP A 33 -22.91 -18.36 1.54
C ASP A 33 -22.51 -19.85 1.41
N LEU A 34 -21.44 -20.16 0.71
CA LEU A 34 -20.87 -21.50 0.54
C LEU A 34 -19.66 -21.78 1.43
N VAL A 35 -19.26 -20.80 2.26
CA VAL A 35 -18.06 -20.90 3.10
C VAL A 35 -18.47 -21.36 4.50
N ASP A 36 -18.13 -22.60 4.84
CA ASP A 36 -18.26 -23.17 6.19
C ASP A 36 -17.08 -22.74 7.08
N GLU A 37 -17.06 -23.23 8.33
CA GLU A 37 -16.05 -22.88 9.31
C GLU A 37 -14.65 -23.37 8.90
N ASP A 38 -14.54 -24.62 8.43
CA ASP A 38 -13.28 -25.19 7.97
C ASP A 38 -12.70 -24.41 6.81
N ARG A 39 -13.56 -24.02 5.86
CA ARG A 39 -13.13 -23.22 4.70
C ARG A 39 -12.70 -21.82 5.12
N ARG A 40 -13.33 -21.20 6.12
CA ARG A 40 -12.89 -19.89 6.67
C ARG A 40 -11.47 -19.95 7.20
N ASP A 41 -11.17 -20.95 8.00
CA ASP A 41 -9.83 -21.15 8.58
C ASP A 41 -8.77 -21.39 7.51
N GLN A 42 -9.13 -22.09 6.43
CA GLN A 42 -8.24 -22.27 5.29
C GLN A 42 -8.03 -20.97 4.53
N LEU A 43 -9.11 -20.24 4.25
CA LEU A 43 -9.07 -18.96 3.54
C LEU A 43 -8.25 -17.91 4.28
N ASP A 44 -8.36 -17.83 5.60
CA ASP A 44 -7.56 -16.92 6.41
C ASP A 44 -6.05 -17.24 6.28
N ARG A 45 -5.67 -18.52 6.33
CA ARG A 45 -4.29 -18.94 6.09
C ARG A 45 -3.79 -18.66 4.66
N GLU A 46 -4.65 -18.78 3.65
CA GLU A 46 -4.34 -18.44 2.26
C GLU A 46 -4.14 -16.93 2.09
N ILE A 47 -5.00 -16.13 2.73
CA ILE A 47 -4.91 -14.67 2.74
C ILE A 47 -3.59 -14.22 3.37
N ASP A 48 -3.26 -14.72 4.55
CA ASP A 48 -2.01 -14.38 5.25
C ASP A 48 -0.76 -14.76 4.44
N ARG A 49 -0.85 -15.83 3.66
CA ARG A 49 0.27 -16.32 2.84
C ARG A 49 0.43 -15.57 1.52
N HIS A 50 -0.67 -15.20 0.88
CA HIS A 50 -0.68 -14.77 -0.52
C HIS A 50 -1.05 -13.30 -0.72
N LEU A 51 -1.70 -12.67 0.25
CA LEU A 51 -2.21 -11.30 0.13
C LEU A 51 -1.54 -10.32 1.10
N ASP A 52 -0.46 -10.71 1.77
CA ASP A 52 0.31 -9.86 2.68
C ASP A 52 0.84 -8.59 1.99
N GLN A 53 1.28 -8.70 0.74
CA GLN A 53 1.76 -7.56 -0.06
C GLN A 53 0.66 -6.52 -0.33
N VAL A 54 -0.61 -6.91 -0.30
CA VAL A 54 -1.78 -6.04 -0.53
C VAL A 54 -2.69 -5.96 0.70
N GLU A 55 -2.15 -6.10 1.90
CA GLU A 55 -2.89 -5.97 3.17
C GLU A 55 -3.66 -4.65 3.30
N TRP A 56 -3.21 -3.63 2.58
CA TRP A 56 -3.86 -2.33 2.47
C TRP A 56 -5.17 -2.35 1.68
N ALA A 57 -5.41 -3.37 0.84
CA ALA A 57 -6.64 -3.52 0.09
C ALA A 57 -7.76 -3.97 1.03
N GLN A 58 -8.86 -3.22 1.04
CA GLN A 58 -10.03 -3.60 1.82
C GLN A 58 -10.62 -4.90 1.29
N ARG A 59 -10.99 -5.80 2.20
CA ARG A 59 -11.68 -7.05 1.86
C ARG A 59 -13.15 -6.94 2.24
N VAL A 60 -14.02 -7.36 1.31
CA VAL A 60 -15.47 -7.38 1.50
C VAL A 60 -16.00 -8.77 1.17
N ASN A 61 -16.59 -9.42 2.16
CA ASN A 61 -17.23 -10.71 1.98
C ASN A 61 -18.67 -10.50 1.54
N VAL A 62 -19.06 -11.12 0.43
CA VAL A 62 -20.38 -10.99 -0.18
C VAL A 62 -20.92 -12.33 -0.65
N ALA A 63 -22.25 -12.43 -0.76
CA ALA A 63 -22.92 -13.48 -1.50
C ALA A 63 -23.77 -12.82 -2.59
N ALA A 64 -23.20 -12.67 -3.78
CA ALA A 64 -23.84 -11.96 -4.87
C ALA A 64 -25.20 -12.56 -5.26
N LYS A 65 -25.35 -13.89 -5.17
CA LYS A 65 -26.58 -14.63 -5.48
C LYS A 65 -27.73 -14.25 -4.56
N THR A 66 -27.46 -14.06 -3.25
CA THR A 66 -28.46 -13.72 -2.24
C THR A 66 -28.56 -12.20 -1.97
N GLY A 67 -27.58 -11.45 -2.42
CA GLY A 67 -27.45 -10.01 -2.12
C GLY A 67 -26.85 -9.72 -0.74
N TRP A 68 -26.40 -10.74 0.00
CA TRP A 68 -25.83 -10.57 1.33
C TRP A 68 -24.56 -9.70 1.28
N HIS A 69 -24.51 -8.69 2.14
CA HIS A 69 -23.43 -7.69 2.25
C HIS A 69 -23.09 -6.90 0.98
N ARG A 70 -23.97 -6.88 -0.02
CA ARG A 70 -23.82 -6.07 -1.24
C ARG A 70 -23.70 -4.58 -0.93
N ASP A 71 -24.36 -4.11 0.10
CA ASP A 71 -24.34 -2.73 0.60
C ASP A 71 -22.94 -2.26 1.04
N ARG A 72 -22.04 -3.20 1.40
CA ARG A 72 -20.66 -2.90 1.82
C ARG A 72 -19.72 -2.54 0.67
N LEU A 73 -20.06 -2.87 -0.57
CA LEU A 73 -19.19 -2.63 -1.73
C LEU A 73 -19.02 -1.14 -2.02
N ALA A 74 -20.11 -0.38 -2.08
CA ALA A 74 -20.04 1.03 -2.42
C ALA A 74 -19.24 1.85 -1.40
N PRO A 75 -19.40 1.68 -0.06
CA PRO A 75 -18.54 2.33 0.92
C PRO A 75 -17.06 1.95 0.80
N ALA A 76 -16.75 0.67 0.59
CA ALA A 76 -15.36 0.22 0.43
C ALA A 76 -14.69 0.82 -0.81
N LEU A 77 -15.40 0.86 -1.94
CA LEU A 77 -14.93 1.51 -3.18
C LEU A 77 -14.73 3.02 -2.97
N ARG A 78 -15.66 3.69 -2.29
CA ARG A 78 -15.53 5.12 -1.96
C ARG A 78 -14.27 5.38 -1.13
N THR A 79 -14.06 4.61 -0.08
CA THR A 79 -12.88 4.73 0.78
C THR A 79 -11.58 4.53 -0.01
N ALA A 80 -11.54 3.53 -0.92
CA ALA A 80 -10.38 3.26 -1.75
C ALA A 80 -10.10 4.42 -2.72
N ILE A 81 -11.13 5.00 -3.35
CA ILE A 81 -10.99 6.13 -4.27
C ILE A 81 -10.56 7.40 -3.52
N ASP A 82 -11.19 7.70 -2.38
CA ASP A 82 -10.84 8.87 -1.56
C ASP A 82 -9.38 8.81 -1.10
N SER A 83 -8.89 7.61 -0.78
CA SER A 83 -7.48 7.36 -0.44
C SER A 83 -6.57 7.50 -1.66
N TRP A 84 -7.02 7.06 -2.83
CA TRP A 84 -6.27 7.10 -4.09
C TRP A 84 -6.03 8.55 -4.56
N GLU A 85 -6.97 9.43 -4.31
CA GLU A 85 -6.90 10.86 -4.61
C GLU A 85 -6.36 11.71 -3.45
N LYS A 86 -6.02 11.08 -2.34
CA LYS A 86 -5.60 11.75 -1.12
C LYS A 86 -4.32 12.55 -1.30
N ARG A 87 -4.35 13.81 -0.85
CA ARG A 87 -3.17 14.68 -0.78
C ARG A 87 -2.78 14.93 0.67
N VAL A 88 -1.52 14.66 0.97
CA VAL A 88 -0.91 14.95 2.27
C VAL A 88 -0.28 16.34 2.24
N PRO A 89 -0.58 17.23 3.19
CA PRO A 89 0.07 18.54 3.29
C PRO A 89 1.59 18.39 3.42
N THR A 90 2.35 19.18 2.65
CA THR A 90 3.81 19.11 2.59
C THR A 90 4.47 19.32 3.97
N SER A 91 3.91 20.18 4.80
CA SER A 91 4.40 20.40 6.16
C SER A 91 4.27 19.15 7.03
N LYS A 92 3.10 18.48 7.02
CA LYS A 92 2.87 17.24 7.75
C LYS A 92 3.78 16.12 7.25
N LEU A 93 3.93 15.99 5.93
CA LEU A 93 4.81 15.02 5.30
C LEU A 93 6.26 15.19 5.77
N ASN A 94 6.78 16.42 5.79
CA ASN A 94 8.17 16.65 6.16
C ASN A 94 8.40 16.61 7.68
N SER A 95 7.42 16.99 8.51
CA SER A 95 7.49 16.78 9.96
C SER A 95 7.56 15.28 10.29
N PHE A 96 6.70 14.48 9.67
CA PHE A 96 6.74 13.02 9.81
C PHE A 96 8.09 12.45 9.35
N LEU A 97 8.56 12.83 8.15
CA LEU A 97 9.82 12.35 7.61
C LEU A 97 11.01 12.69 8.52
N GLY A 98 11.04 13.90 9.07
CA GLY A 98 12.07 14.34 10.02
C GLY A 98 12.10 13.48 11.29
N ALA A 99 10.93 13.21 11.87
CA ALA A 99 10.80 12.34 13.03
C ALA A 99 11.23 10.88 12.71
N LEU A 100 10.80 10.36 11.55
CA LEU A 100 11.15 9.01 11.10
C LEU A 100 12.66 8.83 10.94
N ILE A 101 13.33 9.78 10.29
CA ILE A 101 14.79 9.74 10.05
C ILE A 101 15.56 9.94 11.36
N GLY A 102 15.04 10.77 12.27
CA GLY A 102 15.64 10.95 13.59
C GLY A 102 15.61 9.67 14.43
N ALA A 103 14.53 8.90 14.35
CA ALA A 103 14.38 7.63 15.05
C ALA A 103 15.11 6.47 14.35
N THR A 104 15.09 6.43 13.04
CA THR A 104 15.66 5.33 12.22
C THR A 104 16.35 5.93 10.99
N PRO A 105 17.62 6.34 11.11
CA PRO A 105 18.34 6.91 9.99
C PRO A 105 18.64 5.88 8.88
N PRO A 106 18.83 6.33 7.62
CA PRO A 106 19.22 5.44 6.53
C PRO A 106 20.51 4.68 6.83
N PRO A 107 20.67 3.44 6.36
CA PRO A 107 21.87 2.66 6.59
C PRO A 107 23.11 3.29 5.93
N VAL A 108 24.27 3.13 6.57
CA VAL A 108 25.56 3.53 6.02
C VAL A 108 25.96 2.58 4.91
N ARG A 109 26.38 3.09 3.76
CA ARG A 109 26.87 2.30 2.64
C ARG A 109 28.15 2.91 2.07
N GLY A 110 29.19 2.08 1.86
CA GLY A 110 30.47 2.56 1.37
C GLY A 110 31.10 3.67 2.23
N GLY A 111 30.92 3.59 3.56
CA GLY A 111 31.43 4.60 4.50
C GLY A 111 30.66 5.92 4.51
N LYS A 112 29.58 6.06 3.75
CA LYS A 112 28.75 7.27 3.70
C LYS A 112 27.30 6.95 4.05
N GLN A 113 26.72 7.76 4.93
CA GLN A 113 25.31 7.73 5.24
C GLN A 113 24.56 8.73 4.36
N PRO A 114 23.58 8.31 3.56
CA PRO A 114 22.82 9.26 2.75
C PRO A 114 21.97 10.13 3.65
N LYS A 115 22.01 11.44 3.41
CA LYS A 115 21.18 12.42 4.10
C LYS A 115 19.87 12.60 3.32
N ILE A 116 18.75 12.43 3.98
CA ILE A 116 17.44 12.76 3.42
C ILE A 116 17.15 14.21 3.75
N TYR A 117 16.79 15.00 2.75
CA TYR A 117 16.55 16.43 2.90
C TYR A 117 15.07 16.75 3.15
N TYR A 118 14.19 16.25 2.29
CA TYR A 118 12.76 16.46 2.34
C TYR A 118 12.04 15.49 1.40
N ALA A 119 10.72 15.48 1.47
CA ALA A 119 9.87 14.78 0.51
C ALA A 119 8.76 15.69 -0.02
N THR A 120 8.26 15.34 -1.20
CA THR A 120 7.07 15.94 -1.80
C THR A 120 6.12 14.86 -2.26
N GLN A 121 4.82 15.11 -2.21
CA GLN A 121 3.87 14.29 -2.92
C GLN A 121 3.77 14.79 -4.36
N ALA A 122 4.38 14.04 -5.28
CA ALA A 122 4.47 14.40 -6.70
C ALA A 122 3.20 14.09 -7.49
N GLY A 123 2.34 13.22 -6.97
CA GLY A 123 1.09 12.83 -7.63
C GLY A 123 0.07 12.22 -6.69
N ILE A 124 -1.16 12.17 -7.18
CA ILE A 124 -2.27 11.38 -6.65
C ILE A 124 -2.68 10.38 -7.73
N ALA A 125 -3.52 9.42 -7.38
CA ALA A 125 -4.06 8.44 -8.33
C ALA A 125 -3.00 7.57 -9.07
N PRO A 126 -2.05 6.91 -8.38
CA PRO A 126 -1.94 6.69 -6.93
C PRO A 126 -1.12 7.78 -6.20
N PRO A 127 -1.19 7.84 -4.85
CA PRO A 127 -0.30 8.67 -4.05
C PRO A 127 1.16 8.34 -4.31
N LYS A 128 1.89 9.30 -4.90
CA LYS A 128 3.30 9.16 -5.26
C LYS A 128 4.13 10.16 -4.50
N PHE A 129 5.07 9.68 -3.70
CA PHE A 129 5.99 10.49 -2.91
C PHE A 129 7.39 10.44 -3.51
N VAL A 130 8.06 11.57 -3.54
CA VAL A 130 9.45 11.69 -3.96
C VAL A 130 10.28 12.17 -2.79
N VAL A 131 11.21 11.35 -2.35
CA VAL A 131 12.18 11.63 -1.29
C VAL A 131 13.46 12.14 -1.93
N PHE A 132 13.93 13.32 -1.51
CA PHE A 132 15.16 13.92 -1.98
C PHE A 132 16.30 13.65 -0.99
N SER A 133 17.41 13.09 -1.49
CA SER A 133 18.55 12.67 -0.67
C SER A 133 19.89 13.06 -1.26
N SER A 134 20.95 13.01 -0.46
CA SER A 134 22.33 13.24 -0.89
C SER A 134 22.97 12.04 -1.58
N GLY A 135 22.31 10.89 -1.57
CA GLY A 135 22.84 9.65 -2.13
C GLY A 135 21.76 8.60 -2.26
N TRP A 136 22.15 7.45 -2.79
CA TRP A 136 21.24 6.33 -2.99
C TRP A 136 20.64 5.82 -1.68
N ILE A 137 19.35 5.53 -1.69
CA ILE A 137 18.61 4.90 -0.61
C ILE A 137 18.27 3.46 -1.01
N GLU A 138 18.60 2.50 -0.18
CA GLU A 138 18.33 1.09 -0.43
C GLU A 138 16.84 0.79 -0.57
N ALA A 139 16.51 -0.24 -1.36
CA ALA A 139 15.14 -0.65 -1.59
C ALA A 139 14.42 -1.07 -0.29
N SER A 140 15.15 -1.69 0.65
CA SER A 140 14.65 -2.05 1.98
C SER A 140 14.23 -0.81 2.79
N TYR A 141 15.07 0.23 2.80
CA TYR A 141 14.76 1.47 3.52
C TYR A 141 13.65 2.26 2.81
N ARG A 142 13.57 2.22 1.49
CA ARG A 142 12.46 2.81 0.73
C ARG A 142 11.13 2.13 1.08
N ARG A 143 11.09 0.79 1.14
CA ARG A 143 9.91 0.03 1.60
C ARG A 143 9.55 0.34 3.05
N PHE A 144 10.56 0.54 3.90
CA PHE A 144 10.34 0.99 5.28
C PHE A 144 9.64 2.36 5.32
N ILE A 145 10.12 3.36 4.55
CA ILE A 145 9.45 4.67 4.45
C ILE A 145 8.01 4.52 3.96
N GLU A 146 7.78 3.68 2.95
CA GLU A 146 6.45 3.44 2.39
C GLU A 146 5.49 2.87 3.43
N ARG A 147 5.92 1.83 4.16
CA ARG A 147 5.13 1.26 5.25
C ARG A 147 4.79 2.29 6.32
N ARG A 148 5.79 3.07 6.76
CA ARG A 148 5.60 4.12 7.78
C ARG A 148 4.69 5.25 7.30
N LEU A 149 4.73 5.60 6.01
CA LEU A 149 3.78 6.55 5.40
C LEU A 149 2.35 6.03 5.45
N ARG A 150 2.15 4.72 5.21
CA ARG A 150 0.83 4.09 5.31
C ARG A 150 0.29 4.11 6.72
N GLU A 151 1.13 3.80 7.70
CA GLU A 151 0.76 3.81 9.13
C GLU A 151 0.35 5.22 9.59
N GLU A 152 1.12 6.24 9.20
CA GLU A 152 0.88 7.62 9.63
C GLU A 152 -0.32 8.28 8.94
N PHE A 153 -0.39 8.16 7.63
CA PHE A 153 -1.39 8.90 6.84
C PHE A 153 -2.59 8.05 6.42
N THR A 154 -2.57 6.75 6.65
CA THR A 154 -3.60 5.78 6.27
C THR A 154 -4.05 5.89 4.80
N PHE A 155 -3.86 4.83 4.03
CA PHE A 155 -4.24 4.77 2.62
C PHE A 155 -5.00 3.46 2.34
N PRO A 156 -6.19 3.24 2.95
CA PRO A 156 -6.95 2.02 2.73
C PRO A 156 -7.37 1.90 1.26
N GLY A 157 -7.19 0.71 0.71
CA GLY A 157 -7.61 0.40 -0.65
C GLY A 157 -6.75 1.01 -1.75
N THR A 158 -5.55 1.55 -1.46
CA THR A 158 -4.70 2.12 -2.51
C THR A 158 -3.22 1.82 -2.32
N PRO A 159 -2.47 1.54 -3.41
CA PRO A 159 -1.03 1.46 -3.35
C PRO A 159 -0.41 2.85 -3.13
N VAL A 160 0.71 2.89 -2.41
CA VAL A 160 1.53 4.10 -2.21
C VAL A 160 2.86 3.86 -2.91
N GLN A 161 3.32 4.84 -3.68
CA GLN A 161 4.58 4.78 -4.39
C GLN A 161 5.60 5.73 -3.77
N VAL A 162 6.80 5.22 -3.49
CA VAL A 162 7.92 6.02 -2.99
C VAL A 162 9.08 5.96 -3.98
N ALA A 163 9.45 7.10 -4.54
CA ALA A 163 10.62 7.26 -5.38
C ALA A 163 11.70 8.05 -4.64
N VAL A 164 12.96 7.83 -4.98
CA VAL A 164 14.08 8.59 -4.45
C VAL A 164 14.75 9.38 -5.57
N ARG A 165 15.00 10.66 -5.32
CA ARG A 165 15.82 11.51 -6.18
C ARG A 165 17.07 11.95 -5.43
N VAL A 166 18.24 11.61 -6.00
CA VAL A 166 19.52 12.11 -5.49
C VAL A 166 19.70 13.54 -6.01
N LYS A 167 19.91 14.49 -5.08
CA LYS A 167 20.35 15.84 -5.43
C LYS A 167 21.88 15.84 -5.44
N GLU A 168 22.46 16.10 -6.60
CA GLU A 168 23.87 16.47 -6.67
C GLU A 168 24.05 17.77 -5.89
N ARG A 169 25.13 17.81 -5.08
CA ARG A 169 25.56 19.06 -4.45
C ARG A 169 26.09 19.95 -5.58
N ASP A 170 25.46 21.08 -5.85
CA ASP A 170 26.08 22.12 -6.64
C ASP A 170 27.46 22.38 -6.01
N LYS A 171 28.51 22.02 -6.75
CA LYS A 171 29.87 22.41 -6.40
C LYS A 171 29.98 23.91 -6.72
N ASN A 172 29.74 24.72 -5.72
CA ASN A 172 30.23 26.09 -5.69
C ASN A 172 31.63 26.09 -5.15
#